data_2569a93a8e30fec564075ed2a282b84c
#
_entry.id   2569a93a8e30fec564075ed2a282b84c
#
_cell.length_a   1.000
_cell.length_b   1.000
_cell.length_c   1.000
_cell.angle_alpha   90.00
_cell.angle_beta   90.00
_cell.angle_gamma   90.00
#
_symmetry.space_group_name_H-M   'P 1'
#
loop_
_entity.id
_entity.type
_entity.pdbx_description
1 polymer ?
#
loop_
_entity_poly.entity_id
_entity_poly.type
_entity_poly.pdbx_seq_one_letter_code
_entity_poly.pdbx_strand_id
1 'polypeptide(L)'
;LRGRAIPASSACTAGSQAIGYAWEAIRHGYQTVMVAGGAEELCPSEAAVFDTLFATSQRNDEPKTTPSPFDTQRDGLVIGEGAGTLILEELEHAKARGATIYGEIVGFATNCDAAHITQPQRETMQICMEQSLAMAGLSALDMGYISAHGTATDRGDIAESQATAAIYGDNVPISSLKSYFGHTLGACGALEAWMSLQMMREGWFAPTLNLRQPDEQCGALDYIMGEARQIDCEYLQSNNFAFGGINTSIIIKRWA
;
A
#
# COMPACT_ATOMS: atom_id res chain seq x y z
N LEU A 1 25.03 -4.56 10.89
CA LEU A 1 24.04 -3.77 11.62
C LEU A 1 24.18 -3.99 13.11
N ARG A 2 24.15 -2.91 13.91
CA ARG A 2 24.32 -2.96 15.38
C ARG A 2 23.22 -2.16 16.11
N GLY A 3 22.26 -1.63 15.36
CA GLY A 3 21.20 -0.79 15.88
C GLY A 3 20.04 -1.59 16.47
N ARG A 4 18.93 -0.87 16.70
CA ARG A 4 17.68 -1.43 17.22
C ARG A 4 17.06 -2.42 16.22
N ALA A 5 16.62 -3.57 16.69
CA ALA A 5 15.80 -4.51 15.95
C ALA A 5 14.34 -4.34 16.40
N ILE A 6 13.45 -4.04 15.47
CA ILE A 6 12.01 -3.87 15.72
C ILE A 6 11.27 -4.87 14.83
N PRO A 7 10.67 -5.93 15.37
CA PRO A 7 9.83 -6.82 14.59
C PRO A 7 8.51 -6.14 14.25
N ALA A 8 8.08 -6.27 13.00
CA ALA A 8 6.74 -5.92 12.56
C ALA A 8 6.08 -7.19 12.01
N SER A 9 5.02 -7.64 12.67
CA SER A 9 4.27 -8.83 12.31
C SER A 9 2.79 -8.53 12.45
N SER A 10 2.24 -7.84 11.45
CA SER A 10 0.88 -7.34 11.42
C SER A 10 0.17 -7.71 10.11
N ALA A 11 0.36 -8.98 9.69
CA ALA A 11 -0.20 -9.51 8.46
C ALA A 11 0.14 -8.60 7.25
N CYS A 12 -0.85 -8.22 6.45
CA CYS A 12 -0.65 -7.46 5.22
C CYS A 12 -0.01 -6.06 5.43
N THR A 13 0.01 -5.53 6.64
CA THR A 13 0.62 -4.23 6.95
C THR A 13 2.04 -4.34 7.50
N ALA A 14 2.59 -5.55 7.66
CA ALA A 14 3.89 -5.74 8.31
C ALA A 14 5.02 -4.94 7.63
N GLY A 15 5.11 -4.98 6.29
CA GLY A 15 6.12 -4.25 5.53
C GLY A 15 5.98 -2.74 5.64
N SER A 16 4.77 -2.21 5.53
CA SER A 16 4.52 -0.77 5.68
C SER A 16 4.70 -0.29 7.12
N GLN A 17 4.30 -1.08 8.13
CA GLN A 17 4.60 -0.77 9.53
C GLN A 17 6.12 -0.75 9.81
N ALA A 18 6.87 -1.74 9.27
CA ALA A 18 8.32 -1.76 9.42
C ALA A 18 8.96 -0.47 8.88
N ILE A 19 8.51 -0.01 7.70
CA ILE A 19 8.96 1.24 7.10
C ILE A 19 8.57 2.43 7.99
N GLY A 20 7.32 2.51 8.43
CA GLY A 20 6.83 3.59 9.29
C GLY A 20 7.57 3.68 10.62
N TYR A 21 7.75 2.57 11.34
CA TYR A 21 8.49 2.54 12.59
C TYR A 21 9.99 2.87 12.42
N ALA A 22 10.59 2.48 11.30
CA ALA A 22 11.96 2.87 10.98
C ALA A 22 12.05 4.38 10.71
N TRP A 23 11.09 4.96 9.99
CA TRP A 23 10.99 6.40 9.78
C TRP A 23 10.80 7.16 11.10
N GLU A 24 9.91 6.72 11.99
CA GLU A 24 9.73 7.30 13.31
C GLU A 24 11.03 7.26 14.14
N ALA A 25 11.73 6.12 14.12
CA ALA A 25 12.99 5.97 14.83
C ALA A 25 14.07 6.94 14.34
N ILE A 26 14.13 7.20 13.05
CA ILE A 26 15.06 8.19 12.46
C ILE A 26 14.59 9.61 12.78
N ARG A 27 13.32 9.91 12.56
CA ARG A 27 12.74 11.24 12.80
C ARG A 27 12.93 11.73 14.25
N HIS A 28 12.84 10.80 15.21
CA HIS A 28 13.05 11.09 16.64
C HIS A 28 14.51 10.97 17.10
N GLY A 29 15.45 10.77 16.18
CA GLY A 29 16.89 10.70 16.48
C GLY A 29 17.34 9.43 17.21
N TYR A 30 16.51 8.39 17.26
CA TYR A 30 16.88 7.10 17.87
C TYR A 30 17.87 6.31 17.01
N GLN A 31 17.81 6.48 15.70
CA GLN A 31 18.70 5.84 14.74
C GLN A 31 19.00 6.82 13.60
N THR A 32 20.18 6.71 12.99
CA THR A 32 20.56 7.50 11.80
C THR A 32 20.21 6.75 10.52
N VAL A 33 20.33 5.41 10.52
CA VAL A 33 20.06 4.55 9.38
C VAL A 33 19.27 3.33 9.87
N MET A 34 18.21 2.99 9.15
CA MET A 34 17.40 1.79 9.38
C MET A 34 17.25 1.00 8.08
N VAL A 35 17.29 -0.32 8.19
CA VAL A 35 16.89 -1.24 7.12
C VAL A 35 15.51 -1.74 7.46
N ALA A 36 14.55 -1.51 6.60
CA ALA A 36 13.13 -1.81 6.85
C ALA A 36 12.47 -2.40 5.61
N GLY A 37 11.44 -3.19 5.82
CA GLY A 37 10.68 -3.81 4.74
C GLY A 37 9.94 -5.04 5.22
N GLY A 38 9.61 -5.92 4.28
CA GLY A 38 8.91 -7.17 4.55
C GLY A 38 9.31 -8.26 3.57
N ALA A 39 9.11 -9.49 3.99
CA ALA A 39 9.32 -10.69 3.17
C ALA A 39 8.22 -11.69 3.49
N GLU A 40 7.77 -12.40 2.47
CA GLU A 40 6.77 -13.46 2.60
C GLU A 40 7.11 -14.60 1.64
N GLU A 41 6.96 -15.82 2.11
CA GLU A 41 7.11 -17.05 1.33
C GLU A 41 5.74 -17.68 1.11
N LEU A 42 5.39 -17.99 -0.12
CA LEU A 42 4.15 -18.71 -0.43
C LEU A 42 4.24 -20.15 0.05
N CYS A 43 3.40 -20.51 1.01
CA CYS A 43 3.34 -21.88 1.51
C CYS A 43 1.89 -22.43 1.53
N PRO A 44 1.71 -23.77 1.50
CA PRO A 44 0.38 -24.38 1.48
C PRO A 44 -0.48 -24.06 2.71
N SER A 45 0.13 -23.91 3.88
CA SER A 45 -0.60 -23.56 5.13
C SER A 45 -1.17 -22.16 5.07
N GLU A 46 -0.43 -21.21 4.51
CA GLU A 46 -0.89 -19.84 4.31
C GLU A 46 -2.04 -19.78 3.29
N ALA A 47 -1.89 -20.46 2.15
CA ALA A 47 -2.97 -20.59 1.18
C ALA A 47 -4.23 -21.18 1.82
N ALA A 48 -4.10 -22.24 2.63
CA ALA A 48 -5.22 -22.88 3.32
C ALA A 48 -5.92 -21.93 4.31
N VAL A 49 -5.20 -21.03 5.00
CA VAL A 49 -5.81 -20.05 5.90
C VAL A 49 -6.74 -19.12 5.14
N PHE A 50 -6.29 -18.53 4.03
CA PHE A 50 -7.12 -17.61 3.24
C PHE A 50 -8.24 -18.31 2.49
N ASP A 51 -8.03 -19.55 2.06
CA ASP A 51 -9.06 -20.38 1.44
C ASP A 51 -10.19 -20.72 2.42
N THR A 52 -9.85 -21.08 3.67
CA THR A 52 -10.85 -21.33 4.72
C THR A 52 -11.64 -20.09 5.13
N LEU A 53 -11.09 -18.89 4.89
CA LEU A 53 -11.78 -17.61 5.07
C LEU A 53 -12.62 -17.19 3.85
N PHE A 54 -12.65 -18.00 2.81
CA PHE A 54 -13.30 -17.69 1.52
C PHE A 54 -12.83 -16.37 0.91
N ALA A 55 -11.54 -16.05 1.07
CA ALA A 55 -10.95 -14.81 0.63
C ALA A 55 -10.18 -14.92 -0.69
N THR A 56 -9.89 -16.14 -1.15
CA THR A 56 -9.09 -16.42 -2.36
C THR A 56 -9.94 -16.51 -3.61
N SER A 57 -9.37 -16.05 -4.73
CA SER A 57 -9.95 -16.28 -6.06
C SER A 57 -9.97 -17.77 -6.40
N GLN A 58 -11.05 -18.21 -7.05
CA GLN A 58 -11.23 -19.59 -7.51
C GLN A 58 -11.03 -19.76 -9.02
N ARG A 59 -10.57 -18.72 -9.73
CA ARG A 59 -10.39 -18.75 -11.20
C ARG A 59 -9.14 -19.48 -11.65
N ASN A 60 -8.97 -20.73 -11.22
CA ASN A 60 -7.80 -21.53 -11.56
C ASN A 60 -7.70 -21.86 -13.06
N ASP A 61 -8.84 -21.89 -13.76
CA ASP A 61 -8.89 -22.14 -15.20
C ASP A 61 -8.56 -20.88 -16.04
N GLU A 62 -8.69 -19.69 -15.44
CA GLU A 62 -8.42 -18.41 -16.09
C GLU A 62 -7.47 -17.52 -15.24
N PRO A 63 -6.27 -17.99 -14.88
CA PRO A 63 -5.42 -17.33 -13.88
C PRO A 63 -4.95 -15.93 -14.28
N LYS A 64 -4.99 -15.60 -15.58
CA LYS A 64 -4.63 -14.27 -16.07
C LYS A 64 -5.72 -13.20 -15.88
N THR A 65 -6.93 -13.60 -15.47
CA THR A 65 -8.06 -12.69 -15.26
C THR A 65 -8.23 -12.28 -13.80
N THR A 66 -7.38 -12.80 -12.93
CA THR A 66 -7.40 -12.56 -11.47
C THR A 66 -5.97 -12.30 -10.95
N PRO A 67 -5.79 -11.51 -9.87
CA PRO A 67 -6.82 -10.73 -9.18
C PRO A 67 -7.29 -9.53 -10.01
N SER A 68 -8.51 -9.07 -9.76
CA SER A 68 -9.13 -7.93 -10.44
C SER A 68 -9.65 -6.90 -9.43
N PRO A 69 -8.76 -6.16 -8.74
CA PRO A 69 -9.17 -5.19 -7.72
C PRO A 69 -10.17 -4.16 -8.25
N PHE A 70 -11.20 -3.89 -7.44
CA PHE A 70 -12.29 -2.94 -7.69
C PHE A 70 -13.24 -3.31 -8.84
N ASP A 71 -12.99 -4.41 -9.57
CA ASP A 71 -13.83 -4.86 -10.67
C ASP A 71 -15.13 -5.50 -10.19
N THR A 72 -16.22 -5.34 -10.97
CA THR A 72 -17.52 -5.98 -10.70
C THR A 72 -17.43 -7.50 -10.62
N GLN A 73 -16.44 -8.09 -11.29
CA GLN A 73 -16.25 -9.54 -11.36
C GLN A 73 -15.14 -10.04 -10.44
N ARG A 74 -14.63 -9.21 -9.52
CA ARG A 74 -13.63 -9.67 -8.54
C ARG A 74 -14.18 -10.82 -7.71
N ASP A 75 -13.35 -11.78 -7.39
CA ASP A 75 -13.77 -13.01 -6.69
C ASP A 75 -12.82 -13.39 -5.54
N GLY A 76 -11.92 -12.52 -5.17
CA GLY A 76 -10.98 -12.74 -4.09
C GLY A 76 -9.52 -12.46 -4.46
N LEU A 77 -8.67 -12.53 -3.46
CA LEU A 77 -7.23 -12.31 -3.62
C LEU A 77 -6.53 -13.51 -4.25
N VAL A 78 -5.39 -13.26 -4.85
CA VAL A 78 -4.43 -14.28 -5.25
C VAL A 78 -3.19 -14.09 -4.39
N ILE A 79 -2.78 -15.12 -3.65
CA ILE A 79 -1.61 -15.04 -2.78
C ILE A 79 -0.35 -15.04 -3.65
N GLY A 80 0.57 -14.15 -3.33
CA GLY A 80 1.90 -14.08 -3.94
C GLY A 80 2.99 -14.19 -2.89
N GLU A 81 4.23 -14.27 -3.33
CA GLU A 81 5.43 -14.22 -2.51
C GLU A 81 6.35 -13.10 -2.95
N GLY A 82 7.24 -12.67 -2.08
CA GLY A 82 8.25 -11.68 -2.41
C GLY A 82 8.92 -11.06 -1.20
N ALA A 83 9.87 -10.17 -1.48
CA ALA A 83 10.56 -9.41 -0.46
C ALA A 83 10.88 -8.01 -0.98
N GLY A 84 10.70 -7.01 -0.13
CA GLY A 84 11.09 -5.63 -0.38
C GLY A 84 11.87 -5.09 0.80
N THR A 85 13.02 -4.46 0.52
CA THR A 85 13.87 -3.85 1.54
C THR A 85 14.22 -2.44 1.15
N LEU A 86 13.93 -1.49 2.05
CA LEU A 86 14.32 -0.09 1.91
C LEU A 86 15.38 0.26 2.95
N ILE A 87 16.33 1.10 2.54
CA ILE A 87 17.29 1.70 3.46
C ILE A 87 16.82 3.13 3.71
N LEU A 88 16.37 3.39 4.92
CA LEU A 88 15.98 4.72 5.39
C LEU A 88 17.16 5.36 6.10
N GLU A 89 17.36 6.63 5.84
CA GLU A 89 18.51 7.37 6.36
C GLU A 89 18.10 8.81 6.69
N GLU A 90 18.69 9.35 7.72
CA GLU A 90 18.53 10.76 8.08
C GLU A 90 19.08 11.63 6.94
N LEU A 91 18.34 12.68 6.59
CA LEU A 91 18.57 13.45 5.36
C LEU A 91 19.97 14.08 5.28
N GLU A 92 20.42 14.75 6.33
CA GLU A 92 21.71 15.42 6.33
C GLU A 92 22.88 14.42 6.34
N HIS A 93 22.68 13.26 6.97
CA HIS A 93 23.66 12.16 6.90
C HIS A 93 23.74 11.60 5.47
N ALA A 94 22.62 11.40 4.80
CA ALA A 94 22.57 10.93 3.40
C ALA A 94 23.27 11.91 2.46
N LYS A 95 22.98 13.21 2.59
CA LYS A 95 23.62 14.28 1.81
C LYS A 95 25.12 14.37 2.06
N ALA A 96 25.55 14.29 3.33
CA ALA A 96 26.96 14.41 3.71
C ALA A 96 27.85 13.33 3.08
N ARG A 97 27.32 12.13 2.83
CA ARG A 97 28.03 11.04 2.17
C ARG A 97 27.79 10.93 0.65
N GLY A 98 27.01 11.85 0.08
CA GLY A 98 26.67 11.84 -1.36
C GLY A 98 25.78 10.67 -1.77
N ALA A 99 24.85 10.26 -0.90
CA ALA A 99 23.91 9.18 -1.21
C ALA A 99 22.97 9.54 -2.36
N THR A 100 22.61 8.55 -3.17
CA THR A 100 21.46 8.68 -4.07
C THR A 100 20.19 8.62 -3.24
N ILE A 101 19.42 9.71 -3.22
CA ILE A 101 18.14 9.79 -2.53
C ILE A 101 17.04 9.52 -3.57
N TYR A 102 16.16 8.57 -3.29
CA TYR A 102 15.08 8.16 -4.20
C TYR A 102 13.77 8.89 -3.91
N GLY A 103 13.54 9.24 -2.66
CA GLY A 103 12.35 9.92 -2.18
C GLY A 103 12.47 10.19 -0.69
N GLU A 104 11.52 10.95 -0.15
CA GLU A 104 11.45 11.28 1.27
C GLU A 104 10.11 10.82 1.85
N ILE A 105 10.14 10.06 2.94
CA ILE A 105 8.92 9.76 3.69
C ILE A 105 8.59 10.97 4.54
N VAL A 106 7.43 11.58 4.29
CA VAL A 106 6.99 12.81 4.95
C VAL A 106 5.82 12.58 5.91
N GLY A 107 5.09 11.48 5.75
CA GLY A 107 3.97 11.12 6.61
C GLY A 107 3.82 9.63 6.79
N PHE A 108 3.39 9.23 7.99
CA PHE A 108 3.04 7.86 8.33
C PHE A 108 1.94 7.85 9.38
N ALA A 109 0.98 6.94 9.21
CA ALA A 109 -0.02 6.66 10.23
C ALA A 109 -0.33 5.17 10.29
N THR A 110 -0.75 4.72 11.46
CA THR A 110 -1.25 3.36 11.70
C THR A 110 -2.30 3.39 12.78
N ASN A 111 -3.36 2.61 12.62
CA ASN A 111 -4.42 2.41 13.61
C ASN A 111 -4.99 1.00 13.54
N CYS A 112 -6.05 0.73 14.28
CA CYS A 112 -6.71 -0.58 14.28
C CYS A 112 -8.23 -0.40 14.33
N ASP A 113 -8.94 -1.22 13.54
CA ASP A 113 -10.42 -1.24 13.47
C ASP A 113 -11.08 -1.69 14.79
N ALA A 114 -10.39 -2.54 15.56
CA ALA A 114 -10.94 -3.22 16.73
C ALA A 114 -12.27 -3.97 16.44
N ALA A 115 -12.41 -4.49 15.22
CA ALA A 115 -13.61 -5.16 14.72
C ALA A 115 -13.32 -6.62 14.32
N HIS A 116 -14.23 -7.23 13.56
CA HIS A 116 -14.07 -8.61 13.10
C HIS A 116 -12.93 -8.75 12.08
N ILE A 117 -12.19 -9.86 12.14
CA ILE A 117 -10.98 -10.12 11.34
C ILE A 117 -11.16 -9.92 9.81
N THR A 118 -12.33 -10.24 9.27
CA THR A 118 -12.64 -10.15 7.83
C THR A 118 -13.63 -9.03 7.48
N GLN A 119 -13.93 -8.13 8.42
CA GLN A 119 -14.86 -7.01 8.21
C GLN A 119 -14.14 -5.69 8.40
N PRO A 120 -13.43 -5.21 7.36
CA PRO A 120 -12.69 -3.97 7.43
C PRO A 120 -13.63 -2.77 7.63
N GLN A 121 -13.17 -1.77 8.34
CA GLN A 121 -13.95 -0.58 8.68
C GLN A 121 -13.50 0.61 7.84
N ARG A 122 -14.37 1.11 6.98
CA ARG A 122 -14.14 2.28 6.14
C ARG A 122 -13.65 3.49 6.94
N GLU A 123 -14.29 3.74 8.09
CA GLU A 123 -14.04 4.93 8.92
C GLU A 123 -12.61 4.94 9.48
N THR A 124 -12.09 3.80 9.92
CA THR A 124 -10.73 3.69 10.46
C THR A 124 -9.66 3.74 9.38
N MET A 125 -9.95 3.20 8.18
CA MET A 125 -9.10 3.39 7.00
C MET A 125 -9.01 4.86 6.62
N GLN A 126 -10.15 5.56 6.57
CA GLN A 126 -10.21 7.00 6.29
C GLN A 126 -9.38 7.79 7.31
N ILE A 127 -9.59 7.54 8.61
CA ILE A 127 -8.83 8.19 9.69
C ILE A 127 -7.33 7.95 9.52
N CYS A 128 -6.91 6.73 9.17
CA CYS A 128 -5.49 6.42 8.96
C CYS A 128 -4.87 7.25 7.83
N MET A 129 -5.56 7.34 6.69
CA MET A 129 -5.13 8.16 5.56
C MET A 129 -5.09 9.66 5.90
N GLU A 130 -6.12 10.19 6.57
CA GLU A 130 -6.16 11.58 7.01
C GLU A 130 -5.05 11.91 8.02
N GLN A 131 -4.75 10.99 8.94
CA GLN A 131 -3.64 11.16 9.89
C GLN A 131 -2.29 11.21 9.22
N SER A 132 -2.05 10.41 8.18
CA SER A 132 -0.79 10.47 7.43
C SER A 132 -0.65 11.79 6.66
N LEU A 133 -1.73 12.34 6.09
CA LEU A 133 -1.77 13.67 5.48
C LEU A 133 -1.47 14.76 6.51
N ALA A 134 -2.14 14.72 7.66
CA ALA A 134 -1.92 15.68 8.74
C ALA A 134 -0.46 15.64 9.27
N MET A 135 0.12 14.43 9.38
CA MET A 135 1.52 14.25 9.79
C MET A 135 2.49 14.88 8.79
N ALA A 136 2.18 14.82 7.50
CA ALA A 136 2.95 15.45 6.43
C ALA A 136 2.70 16.96 6.29
N GLY A 137 1.67 17.50 6.93
CA GLY A 137 1.21 18.88 6.73
C GLY A 137 0.60 19.13 5.35
N LEU A 138 0.02 18.10 4.75
CA LEU A 138 -0.55 18.11 3.41
C LEU A 138 -2.08 18.01 3.44
N SER A 139 -2.68 18.39 2.34
CA SER A 139 -4.10 18.21 2.04
C SER A 139 -4.32 17.17 0.95
N ALA A 140 -5.56 16.78 0.73
CA ALA A 140 -5.93 15.88 -0.36
C ALA A 140 -5.53 16.41 -1.75
N LEU A 141 -5.48 17.75 -1.91
CA LEU A 141 -5.16 18.41 -3.19
C LEU A 141 -3.67 18.34 -3.55
N ASP A 142 -2.82 18.01 -2.59
CA ASP A 142 -1.37 17.90 -2.81
C ASP A 142 -0.97 16.53 -3.37
N MET A 143 -1.89 15.55 -3.32
CA MET A 143 -1.61 14.18 -3.70
C MET A 143 -1.70 13.97 -5.20
N GLY A 144 -0.64 13.40 -5.79
CA GLY A 144 -0.59 13.08 -7.22
C GLY A 144 -0.95 11.65 -7.56
N TYR A 145 -0.85 10.71 -6.61
CA TYR A 145 -1.15 9.29 -6.84
C TYR A 145 -1.41 8.53 -5.54
N ILE A 146 -2.29 7.54 -5.62
CA ILE A 146 -2.57 6.60 -4.52
C ILE A 146 -2.26 5.18 -4.96
N SER A 147 -1.33 4.53 -4.25
CA SER A 147 -1.12 3.08 -4.31
C SER A 147 -2.11 2.42 -3.37
N ALA A 148 -3.12 1.80 -3.93
CA ALA A 148 -4.17 1.14 -3.17
C ALA A 148 -3.70 -0.19 -2.58
N HIS A 149 -4.30 -0.57 -1.46
CA HIS A 149 -4.21 -1.95 -0.98
C HIS A 149 -4.88 -2.92 -1.97
N GLY A 150 -6.11 -2.64 -2.41
CA GLY A 150 -6.81 -3.26 -3.54
C GLY A 150 -6.53 -4.75 -3.73
N THR A 151 -7.18 -5.60 -2.94
CA THR A 151 -6.89 -7.04 -2.88
C THR A 151 -7.80 -7.90 -3.77
N ALA A 152 -8.78 -7.29 -4.44
CA ALA A 152 -9.88 -7.96 -5.13
C ALA A 152 -10.82 -8.75 -4.20
N THR A 153 -10.78 -8.50 -2.88
CA THR A 153 -11.78 -9.02 -1.96
C THR A 153 -13.02 -8.13 -1.96
N ASP A 154 -14.19 -8.73 -1.86
CA ASP A 154 -15.45 -8.00 -1.96
C ASP A 154 -15.53 -6.82 -0.97
N ARG A 155 -15.45 -7.10 0.32
CA ARG A 155 -15.59 -6.09 1.39
C ARG A 155 -14.38 -5.16 1.50
N GLY A 156 -13.18 -5.68 1.25
CA GLY A 156 -11.94 -4.92 1.33
C GLY A 156 -11.93 -3.78 0.33
N ASP A 157 -12.18 -4.08 -0.93
CA ASP A 157 -12.16 -3.08 -2.00
C ASP A 157 -13.27 -2.03 -1.85
N ILE A 158 -14.48 -2.44 -1.38
CA ILE A 158 -15.57 -1.50 -1.10
C ILE A 158 -15.18 -0.54 0.03
N ALA A 159 -14.69 -1.06 1.16
CA ALA A 159 -14.34 -0.23 2.32
C ALA A 159 -13.20 0.75 2.00
N GLU A 160 -12.13 0.27 1.36
CA GLU A 160 -10.99 1.09 0.97
C GLU A 160 -11.38 2.17 -0.04
N SER A 161 -12.06 1.79 -1.12
CA SER A 161 -12.42 2.75 -2.17
C SER A 161 -13.39 3.82 -1.69
N GLN A 162 -14.34 3.47 -0.83
CA GLN A 162 -15.25 4.44 -0.20
C GLN A 162 -14.52 5.36 0.79
N ALA A 163 -13.56 4.85 1.56
CA ALA A 163 -12.71 5.67 2.44
C ALA A 163 -11.87 6.65 1.62
N THR A 164 -11.28 6.18 0.55
CA THR A 164 -10.47 6.99 -0.38
C THR A 164 -11.32 8.06 -1.07
N ALA A 165 -12.51 7.71 -1.56
CA ALA A 165 -13.43 8.65 -2.19
C ALA A 165 -13.92 9.76 -1.23
N ALA A 166 -14.08 9.44 0.06
CA ALA A 166 -14.45 10.42 1.06
C ALA A 166 -13.39 11.51 1.27
N ILE A 167 -12.12 11.22 1.01
CA ILE A 167 -11.00 12.16 1.17
C ILE A 167 -10.69 12.88 -0.14
N TYR A 168 -10.61 12.14 -1.25
CA TYR A 168 -10.05 12.60 -2.51
C TYR A 168 -11.08 12.83 -3.62
N GLY A 169 -12.30 12.29 -3.47
CA GLY A 169 -13.22 12.22 -4.60
C GLY A 169 -12.60 11.45 -5.76
N ASP A 170 -12.84 11.91 -6.96
CA ASP A 170 -12.28 11.41 -8.22
C ASP A 170 -11.09 12.25 -8.74
N ASN A 171 -10.44 13.01 -7.86
CA ASN A 171 -9.41 13.97 -8.27
C ASN A 171 -7.99 13.38 -8.27
N VAL A 172 -7.76 12.24 -7.61
CA VAL A 172 -6.43 11.66 -7.47
C VAL A 172 -6.37 10.28 -8.13
N PRO A 173 -5.46 10.07 -9.10
CA PRO A 173 -5.28 8.77 -9.75
C PRO A 173 -4.92 7.66 -8.75
N ILE A 174 -5.56 6.50 -8.92
CA ILE A 174 -5.37 5.35 -8.04
C ILE A 174 -5.21 4.05 -8.84
N SER A 175 -4.30 3.18 -8.40
CA SER A 175 -4.24 1.80 -8.90
C SER A 175 -3.74 0.83 -7.83
N SER A 176 -4.03 -0.47 -8.03
CA SER A 176 -3.52 -1.55 -7.21
C SER A 176 -2.49 -2.37 -7.96
N LEU A 177 -1.28 -2.41 -7.42
CA LEU A 177 -0.17 -3.19 -7.96
C LEU A 177 -0.32 -4.69 -7.71
N LYS A 178 -1.19 -5.09 -6.77
CA LYS A 178 -1.49 -6.51 -6.52
C LYS A 178 -2.09 -7.22 -7.74
N SER A 179 -2.65 -6.46 -8.67
CA SER A 179 -3.11 -7.00 -9.94
C SER A 179 -2.00 -7.62 -10.80
N TYR A 180 -0.72 -7.31 -10.54
CA TYR A 180 0.44 -7.82 -11.28
C TYR A 180 1.12 -9.02 -10.59
N PHE A 181 1.27 -8.98 -9.27
CA PHE A 181 2.06 -9.95 -8.52
C PHE A 181 1.30 -10.65 -7.38
N GLY A 182 0.00 -10.41 -7.31
CA GLY A 182 -0.83 -10.96 -6.23
C GLY A 182 -0.64 -10.23 -4.91
N HIS A 183 -1.18 -10.79 -3.85
CA HIS A 183 -1.05 -10.29 -2.49
C HIS A 183 0.10 -10.99 -1.78
N THR A 184 1.23 -10.31 -1.66
CA THR A 184 2.45 -10.83 -1.03
C THR A 184 2.46 -10.59 0.49
N LEU A 185 1.28 -10.48 1.10
CA LEU A 185 1.03 -10.38 2.54
C LEU A 185 2.00 -9.43 3.26
N GLY A 186 2.88 -9.93 4.13
CA GLY A 186 3.81 -9.10 4.89
C GLY A 186 4.83 -8.33 4.04
N ALA A 187 5.10 -8.77 2.82
CA ALA A 187 5.99 -8.07 1.91
C ALA A 187 5.31 -6.93 1.12
N CYS A 188 3.97 -6.96 0.98
CA CYS A 188 3.28 -6.11 0.00
C CYS A 188 3.52 -4.61 0.20
N GLY A 189 3.48 -4.12 1.44
CA GLY A 189 3.69 -2.69 1.71
C GLY A 189 5.07 -2.19 1.33
N ALA A 190 6.11 -3.02 1.45
CA ALA A 190 7.46 -2.65 1.03
C ALA A 190 7.61 -2.68 -0.49
N LEU A 191 7.06 -3.69 -1.16
CA LEU A 191 7.08 -3.80 -2.61
C LEU A 191 6.29 -2.67 -3.27
N GLU A 192 5.10 -2.38 -2.78
CA GLU A 192 4.22 -1.32 -3.29
C GLU A 192 4.83 0.07 -3.10
N ALA A 193 5.41 0.35 -1.93
CA ALA A 193 6.12 1.60 -1.69
C ALA A 193 7.32 1.76 -2.63
N TRP A 194 8.15 0.71 -2.81
CA TRP A 194 9.29 0.73 -3.72
C TRP A 194 8.86 0.91 -5.18
N MET A 195 7.88 0.13 -5.66
CA MET A 195 7.41 0.21 -7.04
C MET A 195 6.75 1.55 -7.34
N SER A 196 5.93 2.07 -6.41
CA SER A 196 5.31 3.40 -6.54
C SER A 196 6.35 4.52 -6.61
N LEU A 197 7.42 4.40 -5.82
CA LEU A 197 8.54 5.34 -5.88
C LEU A 197 9.28 5.27 -7.23
N GLN A 198 9.47 4.07 -7.81
CA GLN A 198 10.05 3.96 -9.15
C GLN A 198 9.12 4.56 -10.22
N MET A 199 7.82 4.28 -10.17
CA MET A 199 6.84 4.87 -11.09
C MET A 199 6.83 6.40 -11.00
N MET A 200 6.89 6.96 -9.78
CA MET A 200 6.99 8.40 -9.55
C MET A 200 8.25 8.99 -10.20
N ARG A 201 9.39 8.32 -10.10
CA ARG A 201 10.66 8.75 -10.71
C ARG A 201 10.64 8.70 -12.23
N GLU A 202 9.99 7.68 -12.80
CA GLU A 202 9.86 7.50 -14.25
C GLU A 202 8.73 8.37 -14.84
N GLY A 203 7.88 8.96 -14.01
CA GLY A 203 6.78 9.84 -14.43
C GLY A 203 5.58 9.11 -15.06
N TRP A 204 5.45 7.80 -14.85
CA TRP A 204 4.30 7.03 -15.32
C TRP A 204 3.83 6.03 -14.28
N PHE A 205 2.53 5.76 -14.25
CA PHE A 205 1.92 4.87 -13.26
C PHE A 205 1.12 3.77 -13.94
N ALA A 206 1.34 2.55 -13.47
CA ALA A 206 0.69 1.35 -14.00
C ALA A 206 -0.81 1.34 -13.69
N PRO A 207 -1.67 0.84 -14.60
CA PRO A 207 -3.08 0.63 -14.33
C PRO A 207 -3.29 -0.52 -13.35
N THR A 208 -4.49 -0.58 -12.75
CA THR A 208 -4.97 -1.82 -12.12
C THR A 208 -5.25 -2.82 -13.24
N LEU A 209 -4.40 -3.85 -13.34
CA LEU A 209 -4.58 -4.92 -14.32
C LEU A 209 -5.88 -5.67 -14.00
N ASN A 210 -6.59 -6.10 -15.04
CA ASN A 210 -7.89 -6.79 -14.93
C ASN A 210 -9.08 -5.92 -14.44
N LEU A 211 -8.89 -4.66 -14.11
CA LEU A 211 -9.99 -3.74 -13.86
C LEU A 211 -10.59 -3.29 -15.19
N ARG A 212 -11.79 -3.78 -15.50
CA ARG A 212 -12.52 -3.49 -16.73
C ARG A 212 -13.76 -2.66 -16.50
N GLN A 213 -14.46 -2.95 -15.41
CA GLN A 213 -15.68 -2.26 -14.99
C GLN A 213 -15.66 -2.08 -13.47
N PRO A 214 -15.40 -0.87 -12.97
CA PRO A 214 -15.47 -0.59 -11.54
C PRO A 214 -16.84 -0.97 -10.97
N ASP A 215 -16.84 -1.59 -9.80
CA ASP A 215 -18.06 -1.96 -9.09
C ASP A 215 -18.75 -0.70 -8.56
N GLU A 216 -20.05 -0.57 -8.79
CA GLU A 216 -20.86 0.56 -8.32
C GLU A 216 -20.90 0.70 -6.78
N GLN A 217 -20.62 -0.37 -6.05
CA GLN A 217 -20.48 -0.36 -4.59
C GLN A 217 -19.15 0.24 -4.13
N CYS A 218 -18.13 0.21 -4.99
CA CYS A 218 -16.86 0.87 -4.77
C CYS A 218 -17.01 2.38 -4.87
N GLY A 219 -16.08 3.13 -4.25
CA GLY A 219 -16.05 4.60 -4.35
C GLY A 219 -15.81 5.06 -5.79
N ALA A 220 -16.44 6.16 -6.17
CA ALA A 220 -16.16 6.82 -7.43
C ALA A 220 -14.77 7.48 -7.35
N LEU A 221 -13.79 6.88 -8.03
CA LEU A 221 -12.38 7.27 -8.00
C LEU A 221 -11.83 7.38 -9.44
N ASP A 222 -10.72 8.09 -9.59
CA ASP A 222 -9.97 8.13 -10.85
C ASP A 222 -9.09 6.88 -10.99
N TYR A 223 -9.71 5.74 -11.22
CA TYR A 223 -9.00 4.47 -11.44
C TYR A 223 -8.14 4.52 -12.70
N ILE A 224 -6.85 4.22 -12.58
CA ILE A 224 -6.01 4.00 -13.76
C ILE A 224 -6.34 2.62 -14.32
N MET A 225 -6.87 2.59 -15.55
CA MET A 225 -7.37 1.39 -16.22
C MET A 225 -6.78 1.24 -17.61
N GLY A 226 -6.62 -0.01 -18.06
CA GLY A 226 -6.17 -0.35 -19.40
C GLY A 226 -4.70 -0.03 -19.66
N GLU A 227 -4.34 1.24 -19.77
CA GLU A 227 -2.98 1.67 -20.09
C GLU A 227 -2.34 2.47 -18.95
N ALA A 228 -1.00 2.47 -18.91
CA ALA A 228 -0.25 3.29 -17.98
C ALA A 228 -0.50 4.78 -18.23
N ARG A 229 -0.51 5.58 -17.17
CA ARG A 229 -0.76 7.03 -17.23
C ARG A 229 0.51 7.80 -16.86
N GLN A 230 0.81 8.84 -17.64
CA GLN A 230 1.83 9.82 -17.29
C GLN A 230 1.26 10.79 -16.26
N ILE A 231 1.93 10.94 -15.13
CA ILE A 231 1.52 11.80 -14.03
C ILE A 231 2.74 12.50 -13.47
N ASP A 232 2.71 13.82 -13.41
CA ASP A 232 3.69 14.60 -12.64
C ASP A 232 3.30 14.55 -11.17
N CYS A 233 3.89 13.63 -10.44
CA CYS A 233 3.54 13.31 -9.07
C CYS A 233 4.63 13.82 -8.11
N GLU A 234 4.30 14.80 -7.26
CA GLU A 234 5.19 15.26 -6.20
C GLU A 234 5.03 14.44 -4.92
N TYR A 235 3.79 14.09 -4.58
CA TYR A 235 3.47 13.29 -3.40
C TYR A 235 2.61 12.09 -3.78
N LEU A 236 2.99 10.92 -3.30
CA LEU A 236 2.18 9.71 -3.38
C LEU A 236 1.81 9.20 -2.00
N GLN A 237 0.66 8.54 -1.90
CA GLN A 237 0.22 7.83 -0.70
C GLN A 237 0.13 6.33 -0.98
N SER A 238 0.77 5.52 -0.14
CA SER A 238 0.74 4.06 -0.20
C SER A 238 -0.02 3.51 1.01
N ASN A 239 -1.08 2.75 0.78
CA ASN A 239 -2.01 2.27 1.79
C ASN A 239 -1.98 0.75 1.89
N ASN A 240 -2.02 0.23 3.12
CA ASN A 240 -2.23 -1.20 3.37
C ASN A 240 -3.21 -1.39 4.52
N PHE A 241 -4.14 -2.34 4.35
CA PHE A 241 -5.22 -2.64 5.29
C PHE A 241 -5.28 -4.15 5.52
N ALA A 242 -4.91 -4.59 6.73
CA ALA A 242 -4.76 -6.01 7.03
C ALA A 242 -6.06 -6.66 7.50
N PHE A 243 -6.20 -7.95 7.23
CA PHE A 243 -7.11 -8.78 8.02
C PHE A 243 -6.70 -8.69 9.50
N GLY A 244 -7.69 -8.56 10.38
CA GLY A 244 -7.49 -8.19 11.78
C GLY A 244 -7.60 -6.69 12.05
N GLY A 245 -7.74 -5.88 10.99
CA GLY A 245 -8.09 -4.47 11.07
C GLY A 245 -6.94 -3.52 11.34
N ILE A 246 -5.69 -3.93 11.16
CA ILE A 246 -4.56 -3.01 11.25
C ILE A 246 -4.43 -2.26 9.92
N ASN A 247 -4.40 -0.94 10.00
CA ASN A 247 -4.33 -0.02 8.87
C ASN A 247 -3.01 0.74 8.88
N THR A 248 -2.43 0.98 7.70
CA THR A 248 -1.23 1.79 7.51
C THR A 248 -1.36 2.69 6.30
N SER A 249 -0.79 3.87 6.40
CA SER A 249 -0.70 4.84 5.30
C SER A 249 0.65 5.55 5.36
N ILE A 250 1.38 5.56 4.25
CA ILE A 250 2.69 6.19 4.10
C ILE A 250 2.60 7.24 3.01
N ILE A 251 3.13 8.43 3.25
CA ILE A 251 3.27 9.47 2.22
C ILE A 251 4.74 9.62 1.86
N ILE A 252 5.02 9.53 0.57
CA ILE A 252 6.36 9.68 -0.01
C ILE A 252 6.36 10.92 -0.92
N LYS A 253 7.36 11.78 -0.69
CA LYS A 253 7.67 12.92 -1.53
C LYS A 253 8.73 12.56 -2.55
N ARG A 254 8.57 13.02 -3.80
CA ARG A 254 9.61 12.94 -4.82
C ARG A 254 10.84 13.72 -4.39
N TRP A 255 12.00 13.14 -4.57
CA TRP A 255 13.27 13.84 -4.41
C TRP A 255 13.63 14.55 -5.72
N ALA A 256 13.99 15.85 -5.61
CA ALA A 256 14.37 16.69 -6.74
C ALA A 256 15.83 16.46 -7.19
#